data_df27f55d0888d1b9b3033c412db9318d
#
_entry.id   df27f55d0888d1b9b3033c412db9318d
#
_cell.length_a   1.000
_cell.length_b   1.000
_cell.length_c   1.000
_cell.angle_alpha   90.00
_cell.angle_beta   90.00
_cell.angle_gamma   90.00
#
_symmetry.space_group_name_H-M   'P 1'
#
loop_
_entity.id
_entity.type
_entity.pdbx_description
1 polymer ?
#
loop_
_entity_poly.entity_id
_entity_poly.type
_entity_poly.pdbx_seq_one_letter_code
_entity_poly.pdbx_strand_id
1 'polypeptide(L)'
;VQRGSFRHYLLYYCADYLVGTHVQPCAPDLMVHYHLAAKGIRARGKQVFLQHGVIKDEMQWLHRENLYLDLFVCGAKPEYEYIRDTYGFAPEVPRYLGLARWDNLLRAGQAPCKKMILFMPTWRGAHYPDGEAFRGTQFYQSCQALLNSPRLHKMLEQYDHTLVFYPHIEMQKHLAQFHTESARVYLADSKTHDVQQLLLDCALLITDYSSVFFDVAYLEKPELYYQFDEAEFRQYHYKQGYFDYRRDGFGPVCTTEDALLRALEQTLQNGMQMPPEYKARTAAFFPLRDTQNCARIYEAICGL
;
A
#
# COMPACT_ATOMS: atom_id res chain seq x y z
N VAL A 1 -8.72 -6.50 25.50
CA VAL A 1 -10.11 -6.18 25.88
C VAL A 1 -11.03 -6.70 24.78
N GLN A 2 -12.10 -7.42 25.16
CA GLN A 2 -13.08 -7.90 24.18
C GLN A 2 -13.83 -6.71 23.56
N ARG A 3 -13.91 -6.66 22.23
CA ARG A 3 -14.60 -5.59 21.48
C ARG A 3 -16.09 -5.57 21.87
N GLY A 4 -16.65 -4.38 22.08
CA GLY A 4 -18.05 -4.18 22.46
C GLY A 4 -18.38 -4.48 23.94
N SER A 5 -17.42 -4.93 24.76
CA SER A 5 -17.63 -5.12 26.19
C SER A 5 -17.74 -3.78 26.94
N PHE A 6 -18.38 -3.77 28.13
CA PHE A 6 -18.44 -2.59 28.98
C PHE A 6 -17.06 -2.00 29.28
N ARG A 7 -16.05 -2.85 29.52
CA ARG A 7 -14.67 -2.43 29.75
C ARG A 7 -14.08 -1.74 28.50
N HIS A 8 -14.45 -2.21 27.30
CA HIS A 8 -14.03 -1.54 26.05
C HIS A 8 -14.61 -0.14 25.94
N TYR A 9 -15.92 0.03 26.19
CA TYR A 9 -16.56 1.35 26.21
C TYR A 9 -15.91 2.28 27.23
N LEU A 10 -15.70 1.80 28.46
CA LEU A 10 -15.06 2.59 29.51
C LEU A 10 -13.67 3.07 29.11
N LEU A 11 -12.82 2.16 28.61
CA LEU A 11 -11.46 2.51 28.15
C LEU A 11 -11.49 3.49 26.98
N TYR A 12 -12.38 3.27 26.01
CA TYR A 12 -12.50 4.15 24.84
C TYR A 12 -12.88 5.59 25.21
N TYR A 13 -13.88 5.76 26.09
CA TYR A 13 -14.34 7.11 26.46
C TYR A 13 -13.48 7.78 27.52
N CYS A 14 -12.69 7.05 28.30
CA CYS A 14 -11.84 7.57 29.37
C CYS A 14 -10.35 7.61 29.06
N ALA A 15 -9.89 7.03 27.93
CA ALA A 15 -8.48 7.07 27.55
C ALA A 15 -8.02 8.50 27.24
N ASP A 16 -6.76 8.80 27.56
CA ASP A 16 -6.14 10.10 27.21
C ASP A 16 -5.73 10.14 25.73
N TYR A 17 -5.38 9.00 25.14
CA TYR A 17 -5.01 8.87 23.73
C TYR A 17 -5.70 7.67 23.08
N LEU A 18 -6.19 7.87 21.87
CA LEU A 18 -6.77 6.84 21.01
C LEU A 18 -5.92 6.78 19.73
N VAL A 19 -5.01 5.81 19.72
CA VAL A 19 -3.98 5.68 18.69
C VAL A 19 -4.27 4.49 17.79
N GLY A 20 -4.31 4.69 16.49
CA GLY A 20 -4.61 3.61 15.55
C GLY A 20 -4.08 3.82 14.15
N THR A 21 -3.93 2.71 13.42
CA THR A 21 -3.50 2.71 12.01
C THR A 21 -4.66 2.88 11.03
N HIS A 22 -5.89 2.79 11.52
CA HIS A 22 -7.13 3.07 10.79
C HIS A 22 -7.90 4.17 11.50
N VAL A 23 -8.81 4.80 10.80
CA VAL A 23 -9.71 5.80 11.37
C VAL A 23 -10.66 5.13 12.35
N GLN A 24 -10.73 5.62 13.57
CA GLN A 24 -11.60 5.09 14.64
C GLN A 24 -11.44 3.58 14.94
N PRO A 25 -10.22 3.02 14.91
CA PRO A 25 -10.00 1.57 15.08
C PRO A 25 -10.36 1.10 16.49
N CYS A 26 -10.33 2.02 17.46
CA CYS A 26 -10.57 1.75 18.87
C CYS A 26 -12.06 1.84 19.26
N ALA A 27 -12.96 2.28 18.36
CA ALA A 27 -14.36 2.42 18.66
C ALA A 27 -15.00 1.05 18.98
N PRO A 28 -15.66 0.90 20.14
CA PRO A 28 -16.30 -0.37 20.54
C PRO A 28 -17.39 -0.81 19.58
N ASP A 29 -18.18 0.15 19.10
CA ASP A 29 -19.22 0.01 18.09
C ASP A 29 -19.29 1.29 17.26
N LEU A 30 -19.13 1.15 15.93
CA LEU A 30 -19.11 2.29 15.01
C LEU A 30 -20.46 2.99 14.92
N MET A 31 -21.58 2.25 14.92
CA MET A 31 -22.93 2.83 14.85
C MET A 31 -23.23 3.66 16.10
N VAL A 32 -22.92 3.12 17.27
CA VAL A 32 -23.05 3.86 18.54
C VAL A 32 -22.14 5.08 18.56
N HIS A 33 -20.91 4.92 18.11
CA HIS A 33 -19.96 6.03 18.02
C HIS A 33 -20.50 7.18 17.17
N TYR A 34 -20.96 6.91 15.94
CA TYR A 34 -21.53 7.95 15.05
C TYR A 34 -22.80 8.57 15.64
N HIS A 35 -23.67 7.76 16.24
CA HIS A 35 -24.89 8.26 16.88
C HIS A 35 -24.58 9.19 18.07
N LEU A 36 -23.62 8.86 18.90
CA LEU A 36 -23.18 9.72 20.02
C LEU A 36 -22.44 10.96 19.53
N ALA A 37 -21.60 10.84 18.50
CA ALA A 37 -20.90 11.98 17.90
C ALA A 37 -21.87 12.99 17.30
N ALA A 38 -22.95 12.52 16.65
CA ALA A 38 -24.03 13.39 16.13
C ALA A 38 -24.77 14.17 17.25
N LYS A 39 -24.77 13.64 18.49
CA LYS A 39 -25.29 14.29 19.69
C LYS A 39 -24.26 15.13 20.46
N GLY A 40 -23.05 15.31 19.88
CA GLY A 40 -21.95 16.06 20.50
C GLY A 40 -21.18 15.28 21.57
N ILE A 41 -21.48 13.99 21.77
CA ILE A 41 -20.78 13.12 22.73
C ILE A 41 -19.60 12.47 22.04
N ARG A 42 -18.37 12.83 22.44
CA ARG A 42 -17.13 12.30 21.87
C ARG A 42 -16.28 11.64 22.95
N ALA A 43 -15.40 10.72 22.52
CA ALA A 43 -14.35 10.23 23.39
C ALA A 43 -13.46 11.39 23.85
N ARG A 44 -13.01 11.36 25.11
CA ARG A 44 -12.19 12.39 25.72
C ARG A 44 -10.79 12.44 25.12
N GLY A 45 -10.26 11.26 24.76
CA GLY A 45 -8.87 11.10 24.34
C GLY A 45 -8.54 11.75 23.01
N LYS A 46 -7.28 12.16 22.89
CA LYS A 46 -6.68 12.66 21.66
C LYS A 46 -6.73 11.60 20.57
N GLN A 47 -7.25 11.96 19.41
CA GLN A 47 -7.41 11.05 18.27
C GLN A 47 -6.15 11.10 17.40
N VAL A 48 -5.41 10.00 17.36
CA VAL A 48 -4.16 9.88 16.60
C VAL A 48 -4.31 8.85 15.48
N PHE A 49 -4.17 9.29 14.25
CA PHE A 49 -4.19 8.44 13.07
C PHE A 49 -2.77 8.22 12.56
N LEU A 50 -2.21 7.01 12.80
CA LEU A 50 -0.85 6.64 12.41
C LEU A 50 -0.71 6.28 10.94
N GLN A 51 -1.82 6.09 10.24
CA GLN A 51 -1.91 5.53 8.89
C GLN A 51 -1.43 4.07 8.76
N HIS A 52 -1.88 3.42 7.70
CA HIS A 52 -1.44 2.08 7.28
C HIS A 52 -0.73 2.10 5.92
N GLY A 53 -0.69 3.24 5.24
CA GLY A 53 -0.04 3.43 3.94
C GLY A 53 -0.12 4.88 3.49
N VAL A 54 0.73 5.28 2.56
CA VAL A 54 0.70 6.61 1.96
C VAL A 54 -0.60 6.79 1.17
N ILE A 55 -1.32 7.87 1.44
CA ILE A 55 -2.52 8.27 0.71
C ILE A 55 -2.07 8.98 -0.57
N LYS A 56 -2.49 8.47 -1.72
CA LYS A 56 -2.19 9.02 -3.04
C LYS A 56 -3.43 9.45 -3.83
N ASP A 57 -4.56 8.83 -3.51
CA ASP A 57 -5.85 9.09 -4.13
C ASP A 57 -6.73 9.95 -3.21
N GLU A 58 -7.77 10.59 -3.78
CA GLU A 58 -8.72 11.39 -3.02
C GLU A 58 -9.61 10.51 -2.15
N MET A 59 -9.60 10.76 -0.83
CA MET A 59 -10.35 9.99 0.16
C MET A 59 -11.28 10.90 0.98
N GLN A 60 -12.46 11.19 0.45
CA GLN A 60 -13.41 12.13 1.06
C GLN A 60 -13.75 11.84 2.54
N TRP A 61 -13.79 10.56 2.93
CA TRP A 61 -14.08 10.21 4.33
C TRP A 61 -12.95 10.57 5.31
N LEU A 62 -11.77 10.92 4.82
CA LEU A 62 -10.65 11.41 5.64
C LEU A 62 -10.62 12.93 5.76
N HIS A 63 -11.52 13.66 5.12
CA HIS A 63 -11.62 15.10 5.28
C HIS A 63 -12.13 15.49 6.67
N ARG A 64 -11.72 16.67 7.15
CA ARG A 64 -12.05 17.20 8.47
C ARG A 64 -13.55 17.27 8.72
N GLU A 65 -14.38 17.50 7.71
CA GLU A 65 -15.84 17.52 7.82
C GLU A 65 -16.44 16.19 8.25
N ASN A 66 -15.77 15.07 7.90
CA ASN A 66 -16.21 13.69 8.19
C ASN A 66 -15.47 13.07 9.38
N LEU A 67 -14.35 13.68 9.81
CA LEU A 67 -13.42 13.07 10.75
C LEU A 67 -12.78 14.09 11.67
N TYR A 68 -12.74 13.76 12.97
CA TYR A 68 -11.97 14.53 13.95
C TYR A 68 -10.66 13.81 14.29
N LEU A 69 -9.54 14.54 14.17
CA LEU A 69 -8.21 14.08 14.56
C LEU A 69 -7.46 15.21 15.28
N ASP A 70 -6.63 14.85 16.26
CA ASP A 70 -5.63 15.74 16.88
C ASP A 70 -4.26 15.58 16.22
N LEU A 71 -3.98 14.40 15.63
CA LEU A 71 -2.77 14.14 14.87
C LEU A 71 -3.06 13.22 13.68
N PHE A 72 -2.70 13.66 12.49
CA PHE A 72 -2.72 12.90 11.25
C PHE A 72 -1.27 12.69 10.78
N VAL A 73 -0.73 11.49 10.96
CA VAL A 73 0.63 11.16 10.55
C VAL A 73 0.68 10.99 9.04
N CYS A 74 1.56 11.72 8.35
CA CYS A 74 1.83 11.57 6.93
C CYS A 74 3.17 10.88 6.70
N GLY A 75 3.18 9.89 5.81
CA GLY A 75 4.35 9.08 5.49
C GLY A 75 5.32 9.76 4.53
N ALA A 76 4.81 10.62 3.64
CA ALA A 76 5.57 11.26 2.58
C ALA A 76 5.35 12.78 2.56
N LYS A 77 6.34 13.52 2.04
CA LYS A 77 6.27 14.98 1.96
C LYS A 77 5.14 15.46 1.05
N PRO A 78 4.96 14.95 -0.19
CA PRO A 78 3.84 15.38 -1.06
C PRO A 78 2.47 15.02 -0.50
N GLU A 79 2.35 13.88 0.19
CA GLU A 79 1.13 13.50 0.90
C GLU A 79 0.77 14.51 1.98
N TYR A 80 1.75 14.89 2.81
CA TYR A 80 1.57 15.90 3.86
C TYR A 80 1.08 17.23 3.27
N GLU A 81 1.74 17.71 2.21
CA GLU A 81 1.36 18.97 1.54
C GLU A 81 -0.07 18.90 1.01
N TYR A 82 -0.43 17.79 0.34
CA TYR A 82 -1.76 17.57 -0.19
C TYR A 82 -2.84 17.53 0.92
N ILE A 83 -2.62 16.76 1.99
CA ILE A 83 -3.58 16.64 3.10
C ILE A 83 -3.73 17.98 3.83
N ARG A 84 -2.62 18.66 4.13
CA ARG A 84 -2.62 19.98 4.78
C ARG A 84 -3.44 21.00 3.99
N ASP A 85 -3.28 21.01 2.67
CA ASP A 85 -3.85 22.06 1.81
C ASP A 85 -5.28 21.75 1.36
N THR A 86 -5.71 20.47 1.36
CA THR A 86 -6.99 20.07 0.74
C THR A 86 -7.99 19.42 1.69
N TYR A 87 -7.54 18.79 2.82
CA TYR A 87 -8.43 18.00 3.69
C TYR A 87 -9.13 18.84 4.78
N GLY A 88 -8.83 20.16 4.89
CA GLY A 88 -9.53 21.10 5.76
C GLY A 88 -9.17 20.99 7.24
N PHE A 89 -8.13 20.26 7.61
CA PHE A 89 -7.63 20.23 8.98
C PHE A 89 -6.90 21.52 9.34
N ALA A 90 -6.85 21.84 10.66
CA ALA A 90 -5.95 22.87 11.15
C ALA A 90 -4.49 22.50 10.86
N PRO A 91 -3.61 23.50 10.56
CA PRO A 91 -2.24 23.22 10.07
C PRO A 91 -1.37 22.34 10.97
N GLU A 92 -1.67 22.31 12.27
CA GLU A 92 -0.95 21.51 13.26
C GLU A 92 -1.35 20.02 13.29
N VAL A 93 -2.51 19.66 12.68
CA VAL A 93 -3.05 18.29 12.73
C VAL A 93 -2.33 17.35 11.75
N PRO A 94 -2.18 17.66 10.45
CA PRO A 94 -1.34 16.86 9.57
C PRO A 94 0.13 17.12 9.88
N ARG A 95 0.91 16.05 10.07
CA ARG A 95 2.36 16.15 10.29
C ARG A 95 3.13 15.16 9.45
N TYR A 96 4.18 15.62 8.77
CA TYR A 96 5.11 14.77 8.06
C TYR A 96 6.11 14.16 9.04
N LEU A 97 5.90 12.91 9.44
CA LEU A 97 6.69 12.21 10.46
C LEU A 97 7.28 10.88 9.94
N GLY A 98 6.85 10.45 8.74
CA GLY A 98 7.11 9.10 8.23
C GLY A 98 6.16 8.07 8.84
N LEU A 99 6.17 6.83 8.35
CA LEU A 99 5.35 5.75 8.88
C LEU A 99 6.13 4.91 9.90
N ALA A 100 5.52 4.61 11.03
CA ALA A 100 6.18 3.86 12.13
C ALA A 100 6.82 2.54 11.67
N ARG A 101 6.13 1.78 10.78
CA ARG A 101 6.62 0.50 10.27
C ARG A 101 7.89 0.62 9.42
N TRP A 102 8.17 1.80 8.87
CA TRP A 102 9.34 1.99 8.00
C TRP A 102 10.67 1.96 8.75
N ASP A 103 10.68 2.19 10.06
CA ASP A 103 11.88 2.00 10.88
C ASP A 103 12.37 0.55 10.82
N ASN A 104 11.44 -0.40 11.00
CA ASN A 104 11.77 -1.81 10.90
C ASN A 104 12.04 -2.24 9.46
N LEU A 105 11.25 -1.74 8.51
CA LEU A 105 11.40 -2.02 7.09
C LEU A 105 12.81 -1.61 6.59
N LEU A 106 13.27 -0.42 6.94
CA LEU A 106 14.58 0.08 6.52
C LEU A 106 15.73 -0.68 7.20
N ARG A 107 15.60 -1.03 8.51
CA ARG A 107 16.62 -1.85 9.20
C ARG A 107 16.72 -3.24 8.60
N ALA A 108 15.59 -3.90 8.41
CA ALA A 108 15.54 -5.26 7.84
C ALA A 108 15.92 -5.29 6.35
N GLY A 109 15.63 -4.24 5.61
CA GLY A 109 15.95 -4.09 4.19
C GLY A 109 17.44 -3.91 3.86
N GLN A 110 18.31 -3.86 4.87
CA GLN A 110 19.76 -3.92 4.66
C GLN A 110 20.26 -5.33 4.30
N ALA A 111 19.46 -6.36 4.56
CA ALA A 111 19.79 -7.72 4.16
C ALA A 111 19.70 -7.89 2.64
N PRO A 112 20.53 -8.77 2.04
CA PRO A 112 20.43 -9.05 0.61
C PRO A 112 19.05 -9.56 0.21
N CYS A 113 18.51 -9.03 -0.90
CA CYS A 113 17.26 -9.53 -1.47
C CYS A 113 17.44 -10.96 -2.02
N LYS A 114 16.36 -11.72 -2.01
CA LYS A 114 16.29 -12.98 -2.77
C LYS A 114 16.16 -12.67 -4.26
N LYS A 115 16.52 -13.62 -5.10
CA LYS A 115 16.28 -13.55 -6.56
C LYS A 115 14.79 -13.76 -6.85
N MET A 116 13.94 -12.88 -6.32
CA MET A 116 12.48 -12.99 -6.34
C MET A 116 11.85 -11.72 -6.90
N ILE A 117 11.00 -11.88 -7.88
CA ILE A 117 10.12 -10.85 -8.41
C ILE A 117 8.77 -11.03 -7.72
N LEU A 118 8.26 -10.00 -7.05
CA LEU A 118 6.95 -10.02 -6.43
C LEU A 118 5.92 -9.38 -7.37
N PHE A 119 4.90 -10.14 -7.75
CA PHE A 119 3.76 -9.60 -8.50
C PHE A 119 2.55 -9.47 -7.57
N MET A 120 2.19 -8.22 -7.27
CA MET A 120 1.22 -7.90 -6.23
C MET A 120 0.16 -6.90 -6.73
N PRO A 121 -0.84 -7.37 -7.50
CA PRO A 121 -1.90 -6.52 -8.04
C PRO A 121 -2.94 -6.16 -6.96
N THR A 122 -3.57 -4.99 -7.15
CA THR A 122 -4.57 -4.40 -6.27
C THR A 122 -5.94 -5.06 -6.41
N TRP A 123 -6.75 -4.94 -5.36
CA TRP A 123 -8.17 -5.29 -5.38
C TRP A 123 -8.97 -4.43 -6.37
N ARG A 124 -9.95 -5.05 -7.04
CA ARG A 124 -10.78 -4.39 -8.06
C ARG A 124 -12.15 -3.91 -7.55
N GLY A 125 -12.39 -4.01 -6.26
CA GLY A 125 -13.64 -3.56 -5.64
C GLY A 125 -14.66 -4.69 -5.43
N ALA A 126 -15.69 -4.39 -4.62
CA ALA A 126 -16.70 -5.35 -4.24
C ALA A 126 -17.64 -5.76 -5.40
N HIS A 127 -17.65 -5.00 -6.50
CA HIS A 127 -18.46 -5.27 -7.69
C HIS A 127 -17.87 -6.38 -8.58
N TYR A 128 -16.62 -6.78 -8.30
CA TYR A 128 -15.94 -7.77 -9.13
C TYR A 128 -16.61 -9.15 -8.99
N PRO A 129 -16.87 -9.84 -10.11
CA PRO A 129 -17.66 -11.07 -10.09
C PRO A 129 -16.94 -12.22 -9.41
N ASP A 130 -17.71 -13.14 -8.83
CA ASP A 130 -17.21 -14.38 -8.24
C ASP A 130 -17.37 -15.58 -9.19
N GLY A 131 -16.78 -16.72 -8.84
CA GLY A 131 -16.91 -17.99 -9.55
C GLY A 131 -16.36 -17.93 -10.99
N GLU A 132 -17.04 -18.60 -11.93
CA GLU A 132 -16.61 -18.69 -13.34
C GLU A 132 -16.61 -17.33 -14.06
N ALA A 133 -17.49 -16.41 -13.70
CA ALA A 133 -17.54 -15.07 -14.30
C ALA A 133 -16.25 -14.27 -14.05
N PHE A 134 -15.52 -14.55 -12.98
CA PHE A 134 -14.22 -13.93 -12.69
C PHE A 134 -13.20 -14.18 -13.80
N ARG A 135 -13.19 -15.36 -14.42
CA ARG A 135 -12.28 -15.71 -15.51
C ARG A 135 -12.50 -14.87 -16.78
N GLY A 136 -13.68 -14.30 -16.94
CA GLY A 136 -14.01 -13.39 -18.05
C GLY A 136 -13.47 -11.96 -17.84
N THR A 137 -12.99 -11.62 -16.66
CA THR A 137 -12.50 -10.27 -16.36
C THR A 137 -11.14 -9.99 -16.98
N GLN A 138 -10.88 -8.72 -17.32
CA GLN A 138 -9.59 -8.29 -17.82
C GLN A 138 -8.48 -8.53 -16.78
N PHE A 139 -8.78 -8.36 -15.50
CA PHE A 139 -7.85 -8.64 -14.40
C PHE A 139 -7.36 -10.09 -14.44
N TYR A 140 -8.29 -11.05 -14.45
CA TYR A 140 -7.93 -12.46 -14.52
C TYR A 140 -7.11 -12.79 -15.78
N GLN A 141 -7.60 -12.36 -16.94
CA GLN A 141 -6.96 -12.64 -18.23
C GLN A 141 -5.53 -12.07 -18.29
N SER A 142 -5.33 -10.83 -17.87
CA SER A 142 -4.01 -10.19 -17.89
C SER A 142 -3.04 -10.83 -16.90
N CYS A 143 -3.50 -11.14 -15.68
CA CYS A 143 -2.66 -11.82 -14.70
C CYS A 143 -2.34 -13.25 -15.13
N GLN A 144 -3.34 -14.01 -15.60
CA GLN A 144 -3.17 -15.40 -16.04
C GLN A 144 -2.25 -15.51 -17.28
N ALA A 145 -2.37 -14.58 -18.23
CA ALA A 145 -1.48 -14.51 -19.39
C ALA A 145 -0.02 -14.28 -18.95
N LEU A 146 0.22 -13.30 -18.06
CA LEU A 146 1.55 -13.04 -17.54
C LEU A 146 2.14 -14.26 -16.82
N LEU A 147 1.38 -14.92 -15.94
CA LEU A 147 1.84 -16.10 -15.18
C LEU A 147 2.26 -17.27 -16.07
N ASN A 148 1.70 -17.38 -17.28
CA ASN A 148 2.01 -18.43 -18.25
C ASN A 148 2.75 -17.92 -19.50
N SER A 149 3.28 -16.69 -19.45
CA SER A 149 4.03 -16.12 -20.56
C SER A 149 5.34 -16.88 -20.82
N PRO A 150 5.53 -17.52 -21.99
CA PRO A 150 6.77 -18.22 -22.31
C PRO A 150 8.00 -17.31 -22.26
N ARG A 151 7.82 -16.02 -22.60
CA ARG A 151 8.89 -15.02 -22.52
C ARG A 151 9.29 -14.75 -21.08
N LEU A 152 8.31 -14.64 -20.15
CA LEU A 152 8.58 -14.51 -18.72
C LEU A 152 9.34 -15.73 -18.21
N HIS A 153 8.86 -16.95 -18.50
CA HIS A 153 9.46 -18.19 -18.04
C HIS A 153 10.93 -18.30 -18.49
N LYS A 154 11.22 -17.98 -19.75
CA LYS A 154 12.59 -17.94 -20.28
C LYS A 154 13.48 -16.92 -19.56
N MET A 155 12.96 -15.73 -19.24
CA MET A 155 13.71 -14.73 -18.47
C MET A 155 14.00 -15.20 -17.05
N LEU A 156 13.01 -15.80 -16.37
CA LEU A 156 13.20 -16.34 -15.01
C LEU A 156 14.27 -17.45 -14.98
N GLU A 157 14.34 -18.29 -16.00
CA GLU A 157 15.41 -19.30 -16.14
C GLU A 157 16.76 -18.65 -16.43
N GLN A 158 16.82 -17.78 -17.42
CA GLN A 158 18.07 -17.15 -17.88
C GLN A 158 18.77 -16.33 -16.79
N TYR A 159 18.00 -15.63 -15.96
CA TYR A 159 18.53 -14.77 -14.88
C TYR A 159 18.46 -15.42 -13.50
N ASP A 160 18.05 -16.69 -13.42
CA ASP A 160 17.92 -17.46 -12.18
C ASP A 160 17.05 -16.74 -11.13
N HIS A 161 15.87 -16.26 -11.55
CA HIS A 161 14.89 -15.62 -10.69
C HIS A 161 13.62 -16.48 -10.55
N THR A 162 12.83 -16.18 -9.54
CA THR A 162 11.47 -16.70 -9.35
C THR A 162 10.48 -15.54 -9.39
N LEU A 163 9.21 -15.82 -9.72
CA LEU A 163 8.11 -14.89 -9.58
C LEU A 163 7.14 -15.42 -8.53
N VAL A 164 6.78 -14.57 -7.57
CA VAL A 164 5.75 -14.84 -6.58
C VAL A 164 4.55 -13.95 -6.88
N PHE A 165 3.43 -14.57 -7.23
CA PHE A 165 2.15 -13.92 -7.42
C PHE A 165 1.39 -13.89 -6.10
N TYR A 166 1.20 -12.69 -5.55
CA TYR A 166 0.49 -12.47 -4.30
C TYR A 166 -0.59 -11.40 -4.50
N PRO A 167 -1.81 -11.77 -4.95
CA PRO A 167 -2.89 -10.80 -5.12
C PRO A 167 -3.35 -10.25 -3.77
N HIS A 168 -3.97 -9.05 -3.80
CA HIS A 168 -4.57 -8.43 -2.62
C HIS A 168 -5.45 -9.42 -1.85
N ILE A 169 -5.50 -9.32 -0.51
CA ILE A 169 -6.20 -10.27 0.35
C ILE A 169 -7.66 -10.55 -0.08
N GLU A 170 -8.38 -9.51 -0.51
CA GLU A 170 -9.76 -9.64 -1.02
C GLU A 170 -9.84 -10.40 -2.35
N MET A 171 -8.73 -10.48 -3.10
CA MET A 171 -8.66 -11.24 -4.36
C MET A 171 -8.20 -12.69 -4.13
N GLN A 172 -7.68 -13.03 -2.96
CA GLN A 172 -7.17 -14.38 -2.66
C GLN A 172 -8.27 -15.45 -2.64
N LYS A 173 -9.55 -15.07 -2.48
CA LYS A 173 -10.68 -15.99 -2.69
C LYS A 173 -10.72 -16.59 -4.11
N HIS A 174 -10.11 -15.92 -5.08
CA HIS A 174 -10.00 -16.37 -6.47
C HIS A 174 -8.67 -17.07 -6.78
N LEU A 175 -7.73 -17.17 -5.83
CA LEU A 175 -6.38 -17.67 -6.08
C LEU A 175 -6.37 -19.08 -6.68
N ALA A 176 -7.30 -19.95 -6.27
CA ALA A 176 -7.45 -21.30 -6.81
C ALA A 176 -7.87 -21.36 -8.30
N GLN A 177 -8.26 -20.25 -8.89
CA GLN A 177 -8.60 -20.17 -10.33
C GLN A 177 -7.37 -19.90 -11.19
N PHE A 178 -6.29 -19.38 -10.59
CA PHE A 178 -5.01 -19.16 -11.26
C PHE A 178 -4.21 -20.45 -11.30
N HIS A 179 -3.43 -20.61 -12.35
CA HIS A 179 -2.49 -21.72 -12.51
C HIS A 179 -1.23 -21.25 -13.23
N THR A 180 -0.17 -22.00 -13.09
CA THR A 180 1.09 -21.80 -13.78
C THR A 180 1.69 -23.12 -14.20
N GLU A 181 2.35 -23.14 -15.36
CA GLU A 181 3.09 -24.30 -15.88
C GLU A 181 4.60 -24.23 -15.53
N SER A 182 5.05 -23.12 -14.96
CA SER A 182 6.46 -22.89 -14.65
C SER A 182 6.78 -23.24 -13.20
N ALA A 183 7.81 -24.05 -12.99
CA ALA A 183 8.37 -24.32 -11.66
C ALA A 183 9.00 -23.08 -10.98
N ARG A 184 9.17 -21.97 -11.71
CA ARG A 184 9.73 -20.72 -11.19
C ARG A 184 8.66 -19.67 -10.85
N VAL A 185 7.38 -19.98 -11.03
CA VAL A 185 6.25 -19.10 -10.69
C VAL A 185 5.47 -19.72 -9.54
N TYR A 186 5.27 -18.97 -8.47
CA TYR A 186 4.60 -19.43 -7.26
C TYR A 186 3.35 -18.59 -6.99
N LEU A 187 2.24 -19.27 -6.65
CA LEU A 187 1.01 -18.62 -6.17
C LEU A 187 1.07 -18.60 -4.64
N ALA A 188 1.00 -17.43 -4.03
CA ALA A 188 1.15 -17.22 -2.60
C ALA A 188 -0.08 -16.53 -1.99
N ASP A 189 -0.39 -16.86 -0.74
CA ASP A 189 -1.51 -16.31 0.02
C ASP A 189 -1.10 -15.83 1.42
N SER A 190 -2.04 -15.13 2.09
CA SER A 190 -1.85 -14.58 3.43
C SER A 190 -1.82 -15.62 4.56
N LYS A 191 -2.14 -16.90 4.27
CA LYS A 191 -2.10 -17.98 5.28
C LYS A 191 -0.69 -18.52 5.42
N THR A 192 0.09 -18.44 4.35
CA THR A 192 1.42 -19.06 4.25
C THR A 192 2.55 -18.03 4.11
N HIS A 193 2.21 -16.77 3.76
CA HIS A 193 3.21 -15.73 3.51
C HIS A 193 2.85 -14.42 4.24
N ASP A 194 3.84 -13.84 4.86
CA ASP A 194 3.79 -12.49 5.42
C ASP A 194 4.15 -11.44 4.37
N VAL A 195 3.30 -10.43 4.20
CA VAL A 195 3.48 -9.36 3.19
C VAL A 195 4.77 -8.59 3.43
N GLN A 196 5.08 -8.24 4.69
CA GLN A 196 6.29 -7.48 5.00
C GLN A 196 7.54 -8.29 4.63
N GLN A 197 7.54 -9.59 4.88
CA GLN A 197 8.65 -10.46 4.50
C GLN A 197 8.78 -10.57 2.98
N LEU A 198 7.66 -10.67 2.23
CA LEU A 198 7.71 -10.67 0.77
C LEU A 198 8.31 -9.38 0.20
N LEU A 199 7.97 -8.22 0.77
CA LEU A 199 8.52 -6.92 0.38
C LEU A 199 10.03 -6.81 0.70
N LEU A 200 10.46 -7.39 1.83
CA LEU A 200 11.89 -7.46 2.20
C LEU A 200 12.67 -8.40 1.29
N ASP A 201 12.09 -9.54 0.95
CA ASP A 201 12.74 -10.59 0.15
C ASP A 201 12.82 -10.23 -1.34
N CYS A 202 11.84 -9.51 -1.90
CA CYS A 202 11.80 -9.26 -3.34
C CYS A 202 12.95 -8.36 -3.82
N ALA A 203 13.48 -8.67 -5.00
CA ALA A 203 14.43 -7.83 -5.72
C ALA A 203 13.73 -6.78 -6.61
N LEU A 204 12.48 -7.04 -7.00
CA LEU A 204 11.66 -6.17 -7.84
C LEU A 204 10.18 -6.38 -7.51
N LEU A 205 9.41 -5.30 -7.53
CA LEU A 205 7.95 -5.34 -7.42
C LEU A 205 7.31 -5.07 -8.79
N ILE A 206 6.39 -5.95 -9.20
CA ILE A 206 5.39 -5.66 -10.23
C ILE A 206 4.08 -5.40 -9.51
N THR A 207 3.47 -4.24 -9.72
CA THR A 207 2.17 -3.90 -9.13
C THR A 207 1.39 -3.02 -10.10
N ASP A 208 0.22 -2.53 -9.69
CA ASP A 208 -0.62 -1.67 -10.51
C ASP A 208 -0.98 -0.37 -9.79
N TYR A 209 -1.96 -0.39 -8.88
CA TYR A 209 -2.48 0.78 -8.17
C TYR A 209 -2.30 0.68 -6.64
N SER A 210 -1.70 -0.39 -6.13
CA SER A 210 -1.52 -0.65 -4.70
C SER A 210 -0.56 0.33 -4.06
N SER A 211 -0.91 0.87 -2.88
CA SER A 211 -0.01 1.74 -2.11
C SER A 211 1.23 1.03 -1.56
N VAL A 212 1.32 -0.28 -1.67
CA VAL A 212 2.48 -1.07 -1.23
C VAL A 212 3.77 -0.69 -1.96
N PHE A 213 3.66 -0.11 -3.17
CA PHE A 213 4.83 0.34 -3.91
C PHE A 213 5.61 1.45 -3.16
N PHE A 214 4.97 2.24 -2.31
CA PHE A 214 5.69 3.22 -1.48
C PHE A 214 6.66 2.56 -0.50
N ASP A 215 6.34 1.37 0.01
CA ASP A 215 7.24 0.61 0.88
C ASP A 215 8.47 0.10 0.12
N VAL A 216 8.27 -0.34 -1.13
CA VAL A 216 9.35 -0.84 -2.00
C VAL A 216 10.23 0.30 -2.51
N ALA A 217 9.62 1.44 -2.90
CA ALA A 217 10.34 2.66 -3.23
C ALA A 217 11.16 3.18 -2.03
N TYR A 218 10.61 3.13 -0.81
CA TYR A 218 11.33 3.49 0.41
C TYR A 218 12.58 2.64 0.63
N LEU A 219 12.61 1.39 0.15
CA LEU A 219 13.76 0.50 0.11
C LEU A 219 14.69 0.72 -1.10
N GLU A 220 14.36 1.65 -2.01
CA GLU A 220 15.08 1.88 -3.28
C GLU A 220 15.19 0.63 -4.16
N LYS A 221 14.17 -0.23 -4.12
CA LYS A 221 14.08 -1.38 -5.02
C LYS A 221 13.34 -1.00 -6.29
N PRO A 222 13.69 -1.59 -7.46
CA PRO A 222 13.00 -1.32 -8.71
C PRO A 222 11.55 -1.77 -8.70
N GLU A 223 10.71 -1.02 -9.41
CA GLU A 223 9.27 -1.26 -9.53
C GLU A 223 8.82 -1.15 -10.98
N LEU A 224 7.81 -1.94 -11.33
CA LEU A 224 7.13 -1.86 -12.63
C LEU A 224 5.63 -1.77 -12.37
N TYR A 225 4.98 -0.76 -12.95
CA TYR A 225 3.53 -0.59 -12.84
C TYR A 225 2.83 -1.26 -14.03
N TYR A 226 2.10 -2.35 -13.80
CA TYR A 226 1.35 -3.06 -14.82
C TYR A 226 -0.12 -2.64 -14.79
N GLN A 227 -0.44 -1.54 -15.48
CA GLN A 227 -1.75 -0.88 -15.46
C GLN A 227 -2.54 -1.20 -16.75
N PHE A 228 -2.98 -2.44 -16.90
CA PHE A 228 -3.66 -2.95 -18.09
C PHE A 228 -5.14 -2.55 -18.17
N ASP A 229 -5.74 -2.09 -17.07
CA ASP A 229 -7.19 -1.82 -16.92
C ASP A 229 -7.47 -0.44 -16.29
N GLU A 230 -6.63 0.58 -16.56
CA GLU A 230 -6.72 1.88 -15.88
C GLU A 230 -8.11 2.52 -15.96
N ALA A 231 -8.76 2.47 -17.13
CA ALA A 231 -10.08 3.07 -17.32
C ALA A 231 -11.15 2.39 -16.43
N GLU A 232 -11.14 1.05 -16.37
CA GLU A 232 -12.02 0.28 -15.50
C GLU A 232 -11.73 0.56 -14.02
N PHE A 233 -10.46 0.52 -13.62
CA PHE A 233 -10.06 0.79 -12.25
C PHE A 233 -10.55 2.16 -11.77
N ARG A 234 -10.35 3.21 -12.56
CA ARG A 234 -10.76 4.58 -12.21
C ARG A 234 -12.29 4.77 -12.16
N GLN A 235 -13.04 3.97 -12.89
CA GLN A 235 -14.50 4.02 -12.86
C GLN A 235 -15.09 3.56 -11.52
N TYR A 236 -14.46 2.58 -10.86
CA TYR A 236 -15.00 1.89 -9.69
C TYR A 236 -14.19 2.10 -8.41
N HIS A 237 -13.07 2.81 -8.49
CA HIS A 237 -12.19 3.10 -7.37
C HIS A 237 -12.15 4.60 -7.04
N TYR A 238 -11.22 4.98 -6.16
CA TYR A 238 -11.04 6.37 -5.71
C TYR A 238 -10.72 7.31 -6.87
N LYS A 239 -11.18 8.55 -6.75
CA LYS A 239 -10.72 9.63 -7.62
C LYS A 239 -9.22 9.82 -7.46
N GLN A 240 -8.56 10.18 -8.55
CA GLN A 240 -7.14 10.52 -8.49
C GLN A 240 -6.93 11.71 -7.56
N GLY A 241 -5.97 11.57 -6.65
CA GLY A 241 -5.48 12.67 -5.82
C GLY A 241 -4.29 13.38 -6.46
N TYR A 242 -3.27 13.68 -5.65
CA TYR A 242 -2.09 14.43 -6.11
C TYR A 242 -1.09 13.61 -6.94
N PHE A 243 -1.08 12.28 -6.78
CA PHE A 243 -0.07 11.40 -7.33
C PHE A 243 -0.40 10.99 -8.76
N ASP A 244 0.59 11.15 -9.65
CA ASP A 244 0.55 10.65 -11.02
C ASP A 244 1.69 9.65 -11.23
N TYR A 245 1.35 8.41 -11.64
CA TYR A 245 2.33 7.33 -11.79
C TYR A 245 3.44 7.63 -12.80
N ARG A 246 3.15 8.39 -13.88
CA ARG A 246 4.15 8.71 -14.90
C ARG A 246 5.07 9.84 -14.45
N ARG A 247 4.51 10.83 -13.74
CA ARG A 247 5.26 11.98 -13.23
C ARG A 247 6.02 11.64 -11.95
N ASP A 248 5.34 11.02 -10.99
CA ASP A 248 5.80 10.86 -9.60
C ASP A 248 6.25 9.43 -9.27
N GLY A 249 5.88 8.45 -10.11
CA GLY A 249 6.15 7.03 -9.88
C GLY A 249 7.64 6.68 -9.84
N PHE A 250 7.94 5.57 -9.21
CA PHE A 250 9.30 5.08 -8.96
C PHE A 250 9.72 3.97 -9.92
N GLY A 251 8.97 3.81 -11.00
CA GLY A 251 9.21 2.85 -12.08
C GLY A 251 8.37 3.17 -13.31
N PRO A 252 8.58 2.48 -14.45
CA PRO A 252 7.82 2.69 -15.66
C PRO A 252 6.39 2.16 -15.56
N VAL A 253 5.44 2.85 -16.20
CA VAL A 253 4.05 2.43 -16.37
C VAL A 253 3.92 1.63 -17.66
N CYS A 254 3.50 0.38 -17.55
CA CYS A 254 3.30 -0.57 -18.62
C CYS A 254 1.81 -0.92 -18.73
N THR A 255 1.20 -0.66 -19.87
CA THR A 255 -0.23 -0.93 -20.11
C THR A 255 -0.48 -2.23 -20.87
N THR A 256 0.60 -2.87 -21.36
CA THR A 256 0.55 -4.16 -22.05
C THR A 256 1.58 -5.12 -21.49
N GLU A 257 1.33 -6.43 -21.62
CA GLU A 257 2.27 -7.47 -21.22
C GLU A 257 3.64 -7.31 -21.91
N ASP A 258 3.63 -7.00 -23.20
CA ASP A 258 4.88 -6.83 -23.97
C ASP A 258 5.71 -5.64 -23.45
N ALA A 259 5.08 -4.51 -23.10
CA ALA A 259 5.76 -3.37 -22.48
C ALA A 259 6.33 -3.73 -21.10
N LEU A 260 5.57 -4.48 -20.29
CA LEU A 260 6.02 -4.97 -18.98
C LEU A 260 7.24 -5.89 -19.13
N LEU A 261 7.16 -6.86 -20.04
CA LEU A 261 8.25 -7.83 -20.24
C LEU A 261 9.52 -7.18 -20.78
N ARG A 262 9.41 -6.13 -21.64
CA ARG A 262 10.57 -5.34 -22.04
C ARG A 262 11.21 -4.60 -20.87
N ALA A 263 10.39 -3.94 -20.03
CA ALA A 263 10.88 -3.22 -18.85
C ALA A 263 11.52 -4.17 -17.85
N LEU A 264 10.94 -5.35 -17.65
CA LEU A 264 11.49 -6.39 -16.78
C LEU A 264 12.84 -6.89 -17.28
N GLU A 265 12.96 -7.17 -18.59
CA GLU A 265 14.20 -7.62 -19.20
C GLU A 265 15.33 -6.59 -19.03
N GLN A 266 15.03 -5.30 -19.25
CA GLN A 266 15.97 -4.21 -19.01
C GLN A 266 16.41 -4.14 -17.53
N THR A 267 15.49 -4.31 -16.60
CA THR A 267 15.80 -4.30 -15.16
C THR A 267 16.66 -5.49 -14.76
N LEU A 268 16.38 -6.68 -15.31
CA LEU A 268 17.19 -7.90 -15.11
C LEU A 268 18.62 -7.69 -15.67
N GLN A 269 18.75 -7.16 -16.90
CA GLN A 269 20.04 -6.84 -17.52
C GLN A 269 20.85 -5.82 -16.72
N ASN A 270 20.16 -4.87 -16.06
CA ASN A 270 20.77 -3.86 -15.19
C ASN A 270 21.01 -4.35 -13.74
N GLY A 271 20.97 -5.66 -13.51
CA GLY A 271 21.24 -6.28 -12.20
C GLY A 271 20.24 -5.92 -11.11
N MET A 272 18.97 -5.71 -11.44
CA MET A 272 17.90 -5.37 -10.51
C MET A 272 18.16 -4.07 -9.72
N GLN A 273 18.84 -3.11 -10.35
CA GLN A 273 19.09 -1.80 -9.72
C GLN A 273 17.99 -0.81 -10.09
N MET A 274 17.50 -0.04 -9.10
CA MET A 274 16.62 1.09 -9.38
C MET A 274 17.38 2.14 -10.20
N PRO A 275 16.84 2.59 -11.35
CA PRO A 275 17.45 3.63 -12.18
C PRO A 275 17.66 4.94 -11.40
N PRO A 276 18.72 5.74 -11.71
CA PRO A 276 19.04 6.97 -10.99
C PRO A 276 17.90 7.99 -10.94
N GLU A 277 17.10 8.09 -12.00
CA GLU A 277 15.93 8.98 -12.05
C GLU A 277 14.88 8.63 -10.98
N TYR A 278 14.60 7.33 -10.80
CA TYR A 278 13.64 6.89 -9.78
C TYR A 278 14.22 6.98 -8.37
N LYS A 279 15.53 6.80 -8.18
CA LYS A 279 16.19 7.09 -6.90
C LYS A 279 16.06 8.57 -6.53
N ALA A 280 16.24 9.46 -7.49
CA ALA A 280 16.08 10.89 -7.26
C ALA A 280 14.63 11.25 -6.89
N ARG A 281 13.63 10.64 -7.55
CA ARG A 281 12.21 10.80 -7.18
C ARG A 281 11.95 10.26 -5.76
N THR A 282 12.46 9.08 -5.41
CA THR A 282 12.36 8.50 -4.07
C THR A 282 12.92 9.44 -3.01
N ALA A 283 14.13 9.98 -3.22
CA ALA A 283 14.75 10.92 -2.28
C ALA A 283 13.94 12.22 -2.11
N ALA A 284 13.37 12.74 -3.20
CA ALA A 284 12.51 13.93 -3.13
C ALA A 284 11.16 13.64 -2.45
N PHE A 285 10.62 12.45 -2.62
CA PHE A 285 9.34 12.04 -2.05
C PHE A 285 9.43 11.71 -0.56
N PHE A 286 10.57 11.12 -0.11
CA PHE A 286 10.84 10.69 1.26
C PHE A 286 12.08 11.34 1.86
N PRO A 287 12.13 12.69 2.03
CA PRO A 287 13.30 13.36 2.61
C PRO A 287 13.61 12.93 4.06
N LEU A 288 12.63 12.36 4.81
CA LEU A 288 12.81 11.76 6.14
C LEU A 288 13.09 10.25 6.08
N ARG A 289 13.85 9.77 5.09
CA ARG A 289 14.18 8.34 4.95
C ARG A 289 15.28 7.94 5.94
N ASP A 290 14.85 7.64 7.17
CA ASP A 290 15.69 7.21 8.28
C ASP A 290 14.96 6.19 9.17
N THR A 291 15.53 5.82 10.32
CA THR A 291 14.95 4.90 11.30
C THR A 291 14.44 5.60 12.56
N GLN A 292 14.00 6.86 12.44
CA GLN A 292 13.53 7.69 13.54
C GLN A 292 12.04 8.02 13.48
N ASN A 293 11.30 7.34 12.61
CA ASN A 293 9.87 7.61 12.42
C ASN A 293 9.08 7.37 13.73
N CYS A 294 9.32 6.24 14.40
CA CYS A 294 8.68 5.96 15.69
C CYS A 294 8.98 7.01 16.76
N ALA A 295 10.22 7.50 16.85
CA ALA A 295 10.60 8.52 17.80
C ALA A 295 9.85 9.84 17.52
N ARG A 296 9.86 10.31 16.26
CA ARG A 296 9.14 11.53 15.86
C ARG A 296 7.62 11.44 16.13
N ILE A 297 7.01 10.28 15.83
CA ILE A 297 5.58 10.04 16.10
C ILE A 297 5.31 10.05 17.61
N TYR A 298 6.15 9.39 18.41
CA TYR A 298 6.00 9.35 19.86
C TYR A 298 6.10 10.76 20.47
N GLU A 299 7.11 11.54 20.09
CA GLU A 299 7.26 12.93 20.53
C GLU A 299 6.06 13.80 20.13
N ALA A 300 5.54 13.62 18.90
CA ALA A 300 4.36 14.33 18.44
C ALA A 300 3.10 13.99 19.26
N ILE A 301 2.93 12.72 19.66
CA ILE A 301 1.82 12.28 20.52
C ILE A 301 1.98 12.88 21.93
N CYS A 302 3.18 12.85 22.51
CA CYS A 302 3.43 13.42 23.84
C CYS A 302 3.23 14.95 23.90
N GLY A 303 3.34 15.62 22.77
CA GLY A 303 3.12 17.06 22.64
C GLY A 303 1.67 17.50 22.38
N LEU A 304 0.68 16.57 22.32
CA LEU A 304 -0.75 16.88 22.15
C LEU A 304 -1.39 17.29 23.48
#